data_ee4c224522064797bdf20a1a34d0eef8
#
_entry.id   ee4c224522064797bdf20a1a34d0eef8
#
_cell.length_a   1.000
_cell.length_b   1.000
_cell.length_c   1.000
_cell.angle_alpha   90.00
_cell.angle_beta   90.00
_cell.angle_gamma   90.00
#
_symmetry.space_group_name_H-M   'P 1'
#
loop_
_entity.id
_entity.type
_entity.pdbx_description
1 polymer ?
#
loop_
_entity_poly.entity_id
_entity_poly.type
_entity_poly.pdbx_seq_one_letter_code
_entity_poly.pdbx_strand_id
1 'polypeptide(L)'
;MHTLSTLFPAAFPALALSHFVALLSPGPDFFLLVGYAVRYRIRGSIGLCLGIAAGNALYIVLAIVGWGLLRQAPLLFLLIGLLGAGYLLWIGSLLIRSRPATLAMESVRAARPGFGRQLLLGLGSSLLNPKNALFYLALMTSLLGPAVTLLQQTVSGLWMVSVVFFWDLLLVSAIALPQIQRRLGAIVWRVERAAGAILMLFGLGIIWRFLHDLAVRLYA
;
A
#
# COMPACT_ATOMS: atom_id res chain seq x y z
N MET A 1 2.52 22.99 19.11
CA MET A 1 3.24 21.78 18.68
C MET A 1 2.83 20.50 19.44
N HIS A 2 2.29 20.58 20.65
CA HIS A 2 1.91 19.40 21.47
C HIS A 2 0.78 18.51 20.88
N THR A 3 -0.16 19.08 20.12
CA THR A 3 -1.30 18.33 19.56
C THR A 3 -0.91 17.36 18.43
N LEU A 4 0.08 17.69 17.62
CA LEU A 4 0.51 16.80 16.52
C LEU A 4 1.27 15.58 17.04
N SER A 5 2.10 15.73 18.07
CA SER A 5 2.84 14.63 18.70
C SER A 5 1.95 13.68 19.49
N THR A 6 0.77 14.13 19.94
CA THR A 6 -0.24 13.26 20.56
C THR A 6 -0.98 12.39 19.53
N LEU A 7 -1.21 12.92 18.33
CA LEU A 7 -1.99 12.24 17.29
C LEU A 7 -1.11 11.34 16.38
N PHE A 8 0.11 11.76 16.11
CA PHE A 8 1.01 11.04 15.20
C PHE A 8 2.31 10.64 15.89
N PRO A 9 2.80 9.42 15.67
CA PRO A 9 4.11 8.99 16.18
C PRO A 9 5.25 9.75 15.49
N ALA A 10 6.42 9.79 16.11
CA ALA A 10 7.61 10.42 15.52
C ALA A 10 8.00 9.81 14.15
N ALA A 11 7.72 8.52 13.96
CA ALA A 11 7.95 7.81 12.70
C ALA A 11 6.88 8.07 11.62
N PHE A 12 5.84 8.89 11.90
CA PHE A 12 4.75 9.13 10.95
C PHE A 12 5.20 9.65 9.59
N PRO A 13 6.18 10.57 9.46
CA PRO A 13 6.65 11.01 8.14
C PRO A 13 7.21 9.84 7.29
N ALA A 14 7.96 8.94 7.90
CA ALA A 14 8.50 7.76 7.23
C ALA A 14 7.39 6.77 6.85
N LEU A 15 6.40 6.57 7.73
CA LEU A 15 5.21 5.77 7.48
C LEU A 15 4.41 6.34 6.29
N ALA A 16 4.15 7.64 6.30
CA ALA A 16 3.40 8.33 5.26
C ALA A 16 4.09 8.23 3.89
N LEU A 17 5.41 8.47 3.86
CA LEU A 17 6.19 8.35 2.63
C LEU A 17 6.19 6.92 2.10
N SER A 18 6.45 5.93 2.97
CA SER A 18 6.46 4.51 2.59
C SER A 18 5.11 4.06 2.04
N HIS A 19 4.03 4.48 2.71
CA HIS A 19 2.67 4.18 2.29
C HIS A 19 2.36 4.79 0.91
N PHE A 20 2.69 6.06 0.72
CA PHE A 20 2.46 6.73 -0.57
C PHE A 20 3.26 6.08 -1.71
N VAL A 21 4.53 5.75 -1.46
CA VAL A 21 5.37 5.04 -2.44
C VAL A 21 4.78 3.67 -2.80
N ALA A 22 4.25 2.95 -1.82
CA ALA A 22 3.60 1.67 -2.09
C ALA A 22 2.33 1.82 -2.95
N LEU A 23 1.58 2.93 -2.81
CA LEU A 23 0.43 3.23 -3.67
C LEU A 23 0.84 3.53 -5.11
N LEU A 24 2.02 4.13 -5.33
CA LEU A 24 2.57 4.35 -6.67
C LEU A 24 2.96 3.04 -7.37
N SER A 25 3.20 1.97 -6.61
CA SER A 25 3.56 0.66 -7.15
C SER A 25 2.30 -0.04 -7.69
N PRO A 26 2.17 -0.22 -9.02
CA PRO A 26 1.02 -0.89 -9.59
C PRO A 26 0.97 -2.36 -9.15
N GLY A 27 -0.19 -2.77 -8.72
CA GLY A 27 -0.53 -4.12 -8.32
C GLY A 27 -1.88 -4.53 -8.91
N PRO A 28 -2.45 -5.68 -8.49
CA PRO A 28 -3.76 -6.13 -8.94
C PRO A 28 -4.84 -5.06 -8.84
N ASP A 29 -4.88 -4.30 -7.73
CA ASP A 29 -5.83 -3.23 -7.50
C ASP A 29 -5.71 -2.11 -8.54
N PHE A 30 -4.48 -1.70 -8.88
CA PHE A 30 -4.20 -0.69 -9.89
C PHE A 30 -4.74 -1.12 -11.27
N PHE A 31 -4.44 -2.34 -11.73
CA PHE A 31 -4.90 -2.81 -13.03
C PHE A 31 -6.42 -2.96 -13.10
N LEU A 32 -7.04 -3.38 -12.01
CA LEU A 32 -8.49 -3.44 -11.89
C LEU A 32 -9.11 -2.03 -11.97
N LEU A 33 -8.55 -1.05 -11.26
CA LEU A 33 -8.96 0.36 -11.33
C LEU A 33 -8.81 0.93 -12.74
N VAL A 34 -7.67 0.69 -13.39
CA VAL A 34 -7.43 1.12 -14.78
C VAL A 34 -8.49 0.55 -15.72
N GLY A 35 -8.74 -0.77 -15.68
CA GLY A 35 -9.73 -1.42 -16.52
C GLY A 35 -11.14 -0.85 -16.31
N TYR A 36 -11.53 -0.60 -15.06
CA TYR A 36 -12.82 -0.02 -14.72
C TYR A 36 -12.92 1.46 -15.12
N ALA A 37 -11.90 2.26 -14.86
CA ALA A 37 -11.86 3.68 -15.19
C ALA A 37 -12.01 3.92 -16.68
N VAL A 38 -11.33 3.12 -17.51
CA VAL A 38 -11.44 3.20 -18.97
C VAL A 38 -12.82 2.83 -19.44
N ARG A 39 -13.38 1.73 -18.93
CA ARG A 39 -14.62 1.15 -19.42
C ARG A 39 -15.85 1.86 -18.88
N TYR A 40 -15.86 2.21 -17.59
CA TYR A 40 -17.04 2.70 -16.87
C TYR A 40 -16.90 4.11 -16.31
N ARG A 41 -15.72 4.71 -16.46
CA ARG A 41 -15.38 6.03 -15.94
C ARG A 41 -15.58 6.13 -14.41
N ILE A 42 -15.60 7.34 -13.86
CA ILE A 42 -15.70 7.60 -12.41
C ILE A 42 -16.94 6.90 -11.80
N ARG A 43 -18.12 7.12 -12.38
CA ARG A 43 -19.38 6.59 -11.80
C ARG A 43 -19.45 5.06 -11.73
N GLY A 44 -18.71 4.36 -12.56
CA GLY A 44 -18.63 2.90 -12.55
C GLY A 44 -17.47 2.35 -11.68
N SER A 45 -16.69 3.21 -11.03
CA SER A 45 -15.49 2.84 -10.30
C SER A 45 -15.48 3.29 -8.84
N ILE A 46 -16.40 4.16 -8.40
CA ILE A 46 -16.45 4.66 -7.01
C ILE A 46 -16.60 3.53 -6.00
N GLY A 47 -17.51 2.59 -6.26
CA GLY A 47 -17.70 1.43 -5.40
C GLY A 47 -16.45 0.54 -5.34
N LEU A 48 -15.69 0.45 -6.44
CA LEU A 48 -14.42 -0.26 -6.50
C LEU A 48 -13.37 0.41 -5.60
N CYS A 49 -13.20 1.73 -5.67
CA CYS A 49 -12.29 2.50 -4.80
C CYS A 49 -12.64 2.30 -3.32
N LEU A 50 -13.93 2.36 -2.97
CA LEU A 50 -14.39 2.10 -1.60
C LEU A 50 -14.09 0.66 -1.16
N GLY A 51 -14.30 -0.32 -2.04
CA GLY A 51 -14.00 -1.73 -1.76
C GLY A 51 -12.51 -1.97 -1.51
N ILE A 52 -11.65 -1.38 -2.33
CA ILE A 52 -10.18 -1.45 -2.15
C ILE A 52 -9.78 -0.80 -0.82
N ALA A 53 -10.28 0.40 -0.53
CA ALA A 53 -9.99 1.09 0.72
C ALA A 53 -10.47 0.29 1.94
N ALA A 54 -11.65 -0.35 1.87
CA ALA A 54 -12.18 -1.20 2.94
C ALA A 54 -11.31 -2.45 3.16
N GLY A 55 -10.82 -3.10 2.09
CA GLY A 55 -9.91 -4.24 2.21
C GLY A 55 -8.57 -3.85 2.83
N ASN A 56 -8.02 -2.69 2.44
CA ASN A 56 -6.82 -2.13 3.08
C ASN A 56 -7.07 -1.79 4.56
N ALA A 57 -8.24 -1.22 4.89
CA ALA A 57 -8.64 -0.93 6.27
C ALA A 57 -8.64 -2.20 7.13
N LEU A 58 -9.13 -3.32 6.60
CA LEU A 58 -9.14 -4.59 7.31
C LEU A 58 -7.71 -5.03 7.67
N TYR A 59 -6.76 -4.97 6.74
CA TYR A 59 -5.36 -5.29 7.03
C TYR A 59 -4.74 -4.34 8.06
N ILE A 60 -5.06 -3.05 8.01
CA ILE A 60 -4.59 -2.07 8.99
C ILE A 60 -5.16 -2.40 10.39
N VAL A 61 -6.45 -2.72 10.48
CA VAL A 61 -7.08 -3.13 11.75
C VAL A 61 -6.43 -4.41 12.29
N LEU A 62 -6.23 -5.41 11.44
CA LEU A 62 -5.54 -6.65 11.84
C LEU A 62 -4.12 -6.39 12.32
N ALA A 63 -3.40 -5.47 11.69
CA ALA A 63 -2.05 -5.09 12.12
C ALA A 63 -2.07 -4.35 13.46
N ILE A 64 -3.03 -3.44 13.70
CA ILE A 64 -3.19 -2.70 14.97
C ILE A 64 -3.56 -3.67 16.11
N VAL A 65 -4.57 -4.52 15.90
CA VAL A 65 -5.03 -5.49 16.91
C VAL A 65 -3.94 -6.53 17.19
N GLY A 66 -3.30 -7.04 16.13
CA GLY A 66 -2.21 -8.00 16.22
C GLY A 66 -0.96 -7.43 16.88
N TRP A 67 -0.77 -6.11 16.87
CA TRP A 67 0.38 -5.45 17.49
C TRP A 67 0.52 -5.74 18.98
N GLY A 68 -0.59 -5.75 19.72
CA GLY A 68 -0.61 -6.09 21.15
C GLY A 68 -0.10 -7.49 21.44
N LEU A 69 -0.44 -8.46 20.60
CA LEU A 69 0.04 -9.85 20.69
C LEU A 69 1.51 -9.98 20.27
N LEU A 70 1.92 -9.29 19.22
CA LEU A 70 3.28 -9.30 18.69
C LEU A 70 4.31 -8.72 19.67
N ARG A 71 3.93 -7.72 20.47
CA ARG A 71 4.79 -7.14 21.51
C ARG A 71 5.18 -8.16 22.58
N GLN A 72 4.35 -9.17 22.83
CA GLN A 72 4.60 -10.25 23.80
C GLN A 72 5.40 -11.42 23.21
N ALA A 73 5.62 -11.43 21.88
CA ALA A 73 6.31 -12.48 21.15
C ALA A 73 7.48 -11.92 20.31
N PRO A 74 8.63 -11.56 20.93
CA PRO A 74 9.74 -10.90 20.23
C PRO A 74 10.26 -11.66 19.00
N LEU A 75 10.28 -12.99 19.07
CA LEU A 75 10.71 -13.83 17.94
C LEU A 75 9.71 -13.74 16.78
N LEU A 76 8.42 -13.75 17.05
CA LEU A 76 7.39 -13.60 16.03
C LEU A 76 7.44 -12.21 15.37
N PHE A 77 7.66 -11.18 16.19
CA PHE A 77 7.89 -9.81 15.70
C PHE A 77 9.07 -9.73 14.73
N LEU A 78 10.21 -10.33 15.12
CA LEU A 78 11.41 -10.39 14.28
C LEU A 78 11.15 -11.11 12.96
N LEU A 79 10.53 -12.29 13.03
CA LEU A 79 10.20 -13.09 11.83
C LEU A 79 9.29 -12.34 10.87
N ILE A 80 8.23 -11.71 11.36
CA ILE A 80 7.31 -10.92 10.56
C ILE A 80 8.03 -9.72 9.93
N GLY A 81 8.85 -9.01 10.69
CA GLY A 81 9.64 -7.89 10.18
C GLY A 81 10.60 -8.31 9.06
N LEU A 82 11.31 -9.42 9.23
CA LEU A 82 12.23 -9.94 8.21
C LEU A 82 11.49 -10.46 6.97
N LEU A 83 10.37 -11.17 7.14
CA LEU A 83 9.54 -11.61 6.01
C LEU A 83 8.97 -10.41 5.24
N GLY A 84 8.51 -9.38 5.96
CA GLY A 84 8.04 -8.14 5.36
C GLY A 84 9.15 -7.41 4.59
N ALA A 85 10.34 -7.30 5.16
CA ALA A 85 11.51 -6.71 4.51
C ALA A 85 11.89 -7.51 3.24
N GLY A 86 11.96 -8.84 3.34
CA GLY A 86 12.22 -9.73 2.20
C GLY A 86 11.18 -9.55 1.09
N TYR A 87 9.91 -9.41 1.46
CA TYR A 87 8.83 -9.14 0.51
C TYR A 87 8.98 -7.77 -0.17
N LEU A 88 9.32 -6.71 0.56
CA LEU A 88 9.59 -5.39 -0.02
C LEU A 88 10.75 -5.44 -1.02
N LEU A 89 11.82 -6.17 -0.70
CA LEU A 89 12.95 -6.40 -1.61
C LEU A 89 12.52 -7.17 -2.85
N TRP A 90 11.73 -8.22 -2.69
CA TRP A 90 11.24 -9.04 -3.79
C TRP A 90 10.34 -8.22 -4.74
N ILE A 91 9.31 -7.56 -4.23
CA ILE A 91 8.42 -6.69 -5.03
C ILE A 91 9.23 -5.55 -5.66
N GLY A 92 10.10 -4.89 -4.90
CA GLY A 92 10.95 -3.82 -5.40
C GLY A 92 11.82 -4.29 -6.58
N SER A 93 12.39 -5.50 -6.50
CA SER A 93 13.19 -6.08 -7.58
C SER A 93 12.37 -6.37 -8.84
N LEU A 94 11.12 -6.82 -8.69
CA LEU A 94 10.20 -7.02 -9.82
C LEU A 94 9.86 -5.69 -10.51
N LEU A 95 9.56 -4.67 -9.72
CA LEU A 95 9.18 -3.35 -10.24
C LEU A 95 10.35 -2.64 -10.94
N ILE A 96 11.59 -2.78 -10.46
CA ILE A 96 12.77 -2.23 -11.14
C ILE A 96 12.96 -2.85 -12.53
N ARG A 97 12.55 -4.10 -12.72
CA ARG A 97 12.63 -4.81 -14.00
C ARG A 97 11.46 -4.51 -14.94
N SER A 98 10.51 -3.66 -14.53
CA SER A 98 9.36 -3.30 -15.36
C SER A 98 9.79 -2.71 -16.71
N ARG A 99 9.03 -3.03 -17.74
CA ARG A 99 9.26 -2.60 -19.14
C ARG A 99 8.03 -1.88 -19.68
N PRO A 100 8.20 -1.00 -20.67
CA PRO A 100 7.07 -0.41 -21.37
C PRO A 100 6.11 -1.49 -21.85
N ALA A 101 4.83 -1.38 -21.51
CA ALA A 101 3.78 -2.25 -21.99
C ALA A 101 2.76 -1.43 -22.79
N THR A 102 2.32 -1.95 -23.92
CA THR A 102 1.15 -1.43 -24.62
C THR A 102 -0.10 -1.88 -23.88
N LEU A 103 -0.75 -0.95 -23.17
CA LEU A 103 -2.07 -1.21 -22.62
C LEU A 103 -3.07 -1.20 -23.80
N ALA A 104 -3.29 -2.34 -24.43
CA ALA A 104 -4.33 -2.51 -25.44
C ALA A 104 -5.68 -2.48 -24.72
N MET A 105 -6.37 -1.36 -24.82
CA MET A 105 -7.63 -1.12 -24.12
C MET A 105 -8.76 -1.11 -25.15
N GLU A 106 -9.36 -2.28 -25.38
CA GLU A 106 -10.60 -2.37 -26.16
C GLU A 106 -11.77 -1.82 -25.34
N SER A 107 -12.33 -0.71 -25.77
CA SER A 107 -13.53 -0.12 -25.18
C SER A 107 -14.78 -0.86 -25.65
N VAL A 108 -15.07 -2.01 -25.05
CA VAL A 108 -16.38 -2.66 -25.24
C VAL A 108 -17.41 -1.88 -24.41
N ARG A 109 -18.46 -1.37 -25.05
CA ARG A 109 -19.62 -0.75 -24.37
C ARG A 109 -20.40 -1.82 -23.59
N ALA A 110 -20.00 -2.09 -22.37
CA ALA A 110 -20.72 -2.98 -21.47
C ALA A 110 -21.57 -2.16 -20.49
N ALA A 111 -22.69 -2.73 -20.04
CA ALA A 111 -23.52 -2.12 -19.02
C ALA A 111 -22.70 -1.87 -17.74
N ARG A 112 -22.88 -0.70 -17.12
CA ARG A 112 -22.17 -0.32 -15.89
C ARG A 112 -22.54 -1.27 -14.76
N PRO A 113 -21.56 -1.87 -14.04
CA PRO A 113 -21.83 -2.71 -12.88
C PRO A 113 -22.52 -1.92 -11.77
N GLY A 114 -23.46 -2.57 -11.06
CA GLY A 114 -24.07 -1.99 -9.86
C GLY A 114 -23.03 -1.71 -8.76
N PHE A 115 -23.33 -0.76 -7.88
CA PHE A 115 -22.42 -0.31 -6.82
C PHE A 115 -21.94 -1.48 -5.92
N GLY A 116 -22.86 -2.37 -5.50
CA GLY A 116 -22.50 -3.54 -4.68
C GLY A 116 -21.50 -4.47 -5.35
N ARG A 117 -21.65 -4.70 -6.67
CA ARG A 117 -20.67 -5.50 -7.43
C ARG A 117 -19.29 -4.83 -7.51
N GLN A 118 -19.26 -3.50 -7.69
CA GLN A 118 -18.02 -2.73 -7.67
C GLN A 118 -17.33 -2.86 -6.31
N LEU A 119 -18.10 -2.68 -5.21
CA LEU A 119 -17.60 -2.78 -3.83
C LEU A 119 -17.00 -4.16 -3.54
N LEU A 120 -17.73 -5.22 -3.85
CA LEU A 120 -17.27 -6.60 -3.62
C LEU A 120 -16.02 -6.94 -4.45
N LEU A 121 -15.94 -6.49 -5.69
CA LEU A 121 -14.76 -6.70 -6.53
C LEU A 121 -13.55 -5.94 -5.99
N GLY A 122 -13.71 -4.70 -5.55
CA GLY A 122 -12.63 -3.93 -4.93
C GLY A 122 -12.15 -4.55 -3.61
N LEU A 123 -13.10 -4.94 -2.76
CA LEU A 123 -12.80 -5.64 -1.50
C LEU A 123 -12.05 -6.94 -1.77
N GLY A 124 -12.55 -7.79 -2.66
CA GLY A 124 -11.91 -9.06 -3.03
C GLY A 124 -10.52 -8.86 -3.63
N SER A 125 -10.35 -7.87 -4.54
CA SER A 125 -9.05 -7.54 -5.10
C SER A 125 -8.04 -7.19 -4.00
N SER A 126 -8.41 -6.30 -3.09
CA SER A 126 -7.54 -5.88 -2.00
C SER A 126 -7.21 -7.00 -1.02
N LEU A 127 -8.21 -7.81 -0.62
CA LEU A 127 -8.02 -8.92 0.33
C LEU A 127 -7.21 -10.08 -0.25
N LEU A 128 -7.31 -10.32 -1.55
CA LEU A 128 -6.52 -11.36 -2.23
C LEU A 128 -5.15 -10.85 -2.68
N ASN A 129 -4.84 -9.57 -2.44
CA ASN A 129 -3.58 -8.97 -2.83
C ASN A 129 -2.50 -9.22 -1.76
N PRO A 130 -1.56 -10.15 -1.97
CA PRO A 130 -0.52 -10.45 -0.98
C PRO A 130 0.40 -9.25 -0.71
N LYS A 131 0.52 -8.32 -1.67
CA LYS A 131 1.24 -7.07 -1.48
C LYS A 131 0.65 -6.26 -0.33
N ASN A 132 -0.68 -6.11 -0.26
CA ASN A 132 -1.34 -5.33 0.79
C ASN A 132 -1.13 -5.98 2.17
N ALA A 133 -1.38 -7.29 2.28
CA ALA A 133 -1.22 -8.03 3.53
C ALA A 133 0.17 -7.85 4.15
N LEU A 134 1.21 -8.17 3.37
CA LEU A 134 2.59 -8.15 3.86
C LEU A 134 3.12 -6.71 4.01
N PHE A 135 2.69 -5.79 3.14
CA PHE A 135 3.07 -4.38 3.25
C PHE A 135 2.58 -3.76 4.56
N TYR A 136 1.28 -3.88 4.88
CA TYR A 136 0.74 -3.29 6.11
C TYR A 136 1.33 -3.93 7.35
N LEU A 137 1.56 -5.24 7.33
CA LEU A 137 2.20 -5.93 8.44
C LEU A 137 3.65 -5.45 8.64
N ALA A 138 4.44 -5.37 7.56
CA ALA A 138 5.81 -4.88 7.61
C ALA A 138 5.89 -3.40 8.03
N LEU A 139 4.99 -2.56 7.50
CA LEU A 139 4.96 -1.14 7.79
C LEU A 139 4.63 -0.89 9.26
N MET A 140 3.59 -1.54 9.78
CA MET A 140 3.15 -1.39 11.16
C MET A 140 4.19 -1.92 12.15
N THR A 141 4.80 -3.07 11.86
CA THR A 141 5.83 -3.63 12.74
C THR A 141 7.12 -2.82 12.75
N SER A 142 7.52 -2.24 11.61
CA SER A 142 8.82 -1.58 11.47
C SER A 142 8.82 -0.11 11.88
N LEU A 143 7.70 0.59 11.71
CA LEU A 143 7.60 2.03 11.93
C LEU A 143 6.82 2.40 13.19
N LEU A 144 6.01 1.50 13.74
CA LEU A 144 5.28 1.70 14.98
C LEU A 144 6.02 0.95 16.11
N GLY A 145 6.92 1.63 16.78
CA GLY A 145 7.66 1.09 17.92
C GLY A 145 6.79 0.88 19.17
N PRO A 146 7.34 0.28 20.25
CA PRO A 146 6.60 -0.03 21.49
C PRO A 146 6.07 1.22 22.23
N ALA A 147 6.58 2.39 21.92
CA ALA A 147 6.15 3.66 22.51
C ALA A 147 4.93 4.30 21.81
N VAL A 148 4.45 3.71 20.69
CA VAL A 148 3.33 4.27 19.95
C VAL A 148 2.01 3.89 20.58
N THR A 149 1.19 4.90 20.89
CA THR A 149 -0.12 4.71 21.52
C THR A 149 -1.17 4.16 20.54
N LEU A 150 -2.21 3.52 21.06
CA LEU A 150 -3.33 3.04 20.25
C LEU A 150 -4.00 4.19 19.46
N LEU A 151 -4.09 5.37 20.08
CA LEU A 151 -4.61 6.57 19.42
C LEU A 151 -3.79 6.93 18.17
N GLN A 152 -2.45 6.97 18.31
CA GLN A 152 -1.55 7.27 17.21
C GLN A 152 -1.63 6.21 16.09
N GLN A 153 -1.76 4.94 16.45
CA GLN A 153 -1.95 3.84 15.49
C GLN A 153 -3.27 3.99 14.73
N THR A 154 -4.36 4.28 15.45
CA THR A 154 -5.69 4.46 14.87
C THR A 154 -5.75 5.67 13.94
N VAL A 155 -5.20 6.81 14.36
CA VAL A 155 -5.16 8.03 13.54
C VAL A 155 -4.30 7.82 12.29
N SER A 156 -3.15 7.17 12.43
CA SER A 156 -2.29 6.80 11.29
C SER A 156 -3.01 5.84 10.35
N GLY A 157 -3.75 4.85 10.88
CA GLY A 157 -4.55 3.91 10.11
C GLY A 157 -5.67 4.60 9.33
N LEU A 158 -6.43 5.48 9.97
CA LEU A 158 -7.47 6.27 9.32
C LEU A 158 -6.91 7.15 8.20
N TRP A 159 -5.74 7.77 8.45
CA TRP A 159 -5.03 8.54 7.44
C TRP A 159 -4.66 7.65 6.24
N MET A 160 -4.08 6.47 6.47
CA MET A 160 -3.70 5.54 5.40
C MET A 160 -4.91 5.11 4.55
N VAL A 161 -6.02 4.73 5.19
CA VAL A 161 -7.26 4.34 4.49
C VAL A 161 -7.80 5.49 3.65
N SER A 162 -7.80 6.69 4.21
CA SER A 162 -8.24 7.90 3.50
C SER A 162 -7.38 8.18 2.27
N VAL A 163 -6.06 8.07 2.43
CA VAL A 163 -5.11 8.27 1.32
C VAL A 163 -5.32 7.23 0.22
N VAL A 164 -5.54 5.95 0.55
CA VAL A 164 -5.89 4.91 -0.44
C VAL A 164 -7.12 5.32 -1.24
N PHE A 165 -8.21 5.67 -0.54
CA PHE A 165 -9.47 6.02 -1.20
C PHE A 165 -9.33 7.23 -2.13
N PHE A 166 -8.74 8.32 -1.63
CA PHE A 166 -8.59 9.54 -2.43
C PHE A 166 -7.58 9.35 -3.57
N TRP A 167 -6.52 8.55 -3.36
CA TRP A 167 -5.58 8.19 -4.40
C TRP A 167 -6.26 7.40 -5.53
N ASP A 168 -7.02 6.37 -5.19
CA ASP A 168 -7.74 5.55 -6.15
C ASP A 168 -8.78 6.39 -6.93
N LEU A 169 -9.48 7.29 -6.23
CA LEU A 169 -10.42 8.21 -6.86
C LEU A 169 -9.72 9.19 -7.81
N LEU A 170 -8.56 9.70 -7.42
CA LEU A 170 -7.71 10.56 -8.27
C LEU A 170 -7.25 9.79 -9.51
N LEU A 171 -6.76 8.57 -9.35
CA LEU A 171 -6.35 7.70 -10.45
C LEU A 171 -7.49 7.45 -11.43
N VAL A 172 -8.65 7.04 -10.94
CA VAL A 172 -9.85 6.80 -11.76
C VAL A 172 -10.24 8.07 -12.52
N SER A 173 -10.21 9.23 -11.85
CA SER A 173 -10.55 10.52 -12.45
C SER A 173 -9.57 10.90 -13.55
N ALA A 174 -8.27 10.71 -13.30
CA ALA A 174 -7.21 11.00 -14.26
C ALA A 174 -7.30 10.04 -15.47
N ILE A 175 -7.44 8.74 -15.23
CA ILE A 175 -7.52 7.72 -16.29
C ILE A 175 -8.79 7.87 -17.13
N ALA A 176 -9.87 8.42 -16.57
CA ALA A 176 -11.08 8.73 -17.33
C ALA A 176 -10.85 9.78 -18.44
N LEU A 177 -9.71 10.51 -18.41
CA LEU A 177 -9.34 11.48 -19.44
C LEU A 177 -8.63 10.80 -20.62
N PRO A 178 -9.10 10.95 -21.87
CA PRO A 178 -8.51 10.29 -23.04
C PRO A 178 -7.02 10.59 -23.27
N GLN A 179 -6.58 11.80 -22.91
CA GLN A 179 -5.18 12.24 -23.05
C GLN A 179 -4.25 11.43 -22.15
N ILE A 180 -4.70 11.11 -20.93
CA ILE A 180 -3.93 10.32 -19.97
C ILE A 180 -3.90 8.86 -20.39
N GLN A 181 -5.04 8.31 -20.86
CA GLN A 181 -5.08 6.93 -21.34
C GLN A 181 -4.02 6.64 -22.41
N ARG A 182 -3.83 7.57 -23.36
CA ARG A 182 -2.82 7.43 -24.42
C ARG A 182 -1.38 7.42 -23.91
N ARG A 183 -1.10 8.08 -22.79
CA ARG A 183 0.25 8.21 -22.20
C ARG A 183 0.53 7.20 -21.09
N LEU A 184 -0.51 6.52 -20.60
CA LEU A 184 -0.41 5.66 -19.42
C LEU A 184 0.66 4.57 -19.61
N GLY A 185 0.65 3.86 -20.74
CA GLY A 185 1.64 2.82 -21.03
C GLY A 185 3.10 3.30 -21.06
N ALA A 186 3.31 4.57 -21.45
CA ALA A 186 4.65 5.17 -21.50
C ALA A 186 5.17 5.63 -20.13
N ILE A 187 4.27 5.85 -19.16
CA ILE A 187 4.61 6.44 -17.85
C ILE A 187 4.68 5.36 -16.77
N VAL A 188 3.77 4.39 -16.78
CA VAL A 188 3.61 3.39 -15.72
C VAL A 188 4.91 2.68 -15.39
N TRP A 189 5.65 2.17 -16.36
CA TRP A 189 6.91 1.45 -16.12
C TRP A 189 8.00 2.29 -15.44
N ARG A 190 8.00 3.63 -15.69
CA ARG A 190 8.95 4.53 -15.02
C ARG A 190 8.60 4.72 -13.55
N VAL A 191 7.30 4.88 -13.27
CA VAL A 191 6.78 4.97 -11.90
C VAL A 191 7.04 3.66 -11.14
N GLU A 192 6.82 2.51 -11.79
CA GLU A 192 7.13 1.19 -11.24
C GLU A 192 8.60 1.07 -10.82
N ARG A 193 9.52 1.46 -11.70
CA ARG A 193 10.97 1.42 -11.40
C ARG A 193 11.35 2.31 -10.24
N ALA A 194 10.84 3.56 -10.21
CA ALA A 194 11.11 4.49 -9.12
C ALA A 194 10.54 3.94 -7.79
N ALA A 195 9.29 3.47 -7.79
CA ALA A 195 8.67 2.87 -6.62
C ALA A 195 9.43 1.61 -6.16
N GLY A 196 9.85 0.76 -7.10
CA GLY A 196 10.65 -0.42 -6.82
C GLY A 196 11.98 -0.11 -6.11
N ALA A 197 12.70 0.92 -6.58
CA ALA A 197 13.95 1.36 -5.94
C ALA A 197 13.69 1.82 -4.50
N ILE A 198 12.64 2.60 -4.28
CA ILE A 198 12.29 3.11 -2.94
C ILE A 198 11.87 1.95 -2.01
N LEU A 199 11.05 1.01 -2.48
CA LEU A 199 10.67 -0.16 -1.68
C LEU A 199 11.87 -1.03 -1.30
N MET A 200 12.86 -1.18 -2.21
CA MET A 200 14.11 -1.88 -1.90
C MET A 200 14.91 -1.15 -0.81
N LEU A 201 15.02 0.17 -0.87
CA LEU A 201 15.70 0.96 0.16
C LEU A 201 15.02 0.79 1.53
N PHE A 202 13.69 0.76 1.57
CA PHE A 202 12.95 0.48 2.82
C PHE A 202 13.22 -0.94 3.33
N GLY A 203 13.15 -1.95 2.47
CA GLY A 203 13.45 -3.34 2.86
C GLY A 203 14.87 -3.49 3.41
N LEU A 204 15.86 -2.88 2.75
CA LEU A 204 17.25 -2.86 3.23
C LEU A 204 17.39 -2.10 4.56
N GLY A 205 16.70 -0.98 4.72
CA GLY A 205 16.70 -0.20 5.97
C GLY A 205 16.15 -0.99 7.16
N ILE A 206 15.08 -1.77 6.94
CA ILE A 206 14.52 -2.66 7.97
C ILE A 206 15.56 -3.73 8.37
N ILE A 207 16.17 -4.42 7.39
CA ILE A 207 17.20 -5.45 7.66
C ILE A 207 18.38 -4.84 8.38
N TRP A 208 18.88 -3.69 7.92
CA TRP A 208 19.97 -2.97 8.56
C TRP A 208 19.70 -2.67 10.03
N ARG A 209 18.49 -2.17 10.34
CA ARG A 209 18.09 -1.91 11.72
C ARG A 209 18.13 -3.16 12.58
N PHE A 210 17.59 -4.28 12.11
CA PHE A 210 17.62 -5.54 12.84
C PHE A 210 19.05 -6.05 13.06
N LEU A 211 19.93 -5.96 12.07
CA LEU A 211 21.33 -6.36 12.20
C LEU A 211 22.09 -5.47 13.17
N HIS A 212 21.86 -4.16 13.12
CA HIS A 212 22.46 -3.21 14.04
C HIS A 212 22.02 -3.48 15.49
N ASP A 213 20.73 -3.66 15.73
CA ASP A 213 20.19 -3.95 17.07
C ASP A 213 20.71 -5.29 17.61
N LEU A 214 20.91 -6.28 16.74
CA LEU A 214 21.53 -7.56 17.12
C LEU A 214 23.00 -7.39 17.47
N ALA A 215 23.76 -6.65 16.68
CA ALA A 215 25.18 -6.38 16.94
C ALA A 215 25.36 -5.66 18.28
N VAL A 216 24.57 -4.61 18.54
CA VAL A 216 24.62 -3.88 19.82
C VAL A 216 24.38 -4.82 21.00
N ARG A 217 23.44 -5.76 20.90
CA ARG A 217 23.14 -6.74 21.99
C ARG A 217 24.23 -7.80 22.18
N LEU A 218 25.02 -8.10 21.16
CA LEU A 218 26.11 -9.08 21.23
C LEU A 218 27.38 -8.48 21.76
N TYR A 219 27.59 -7.17 21.64
CA TYR A 219 28.80 -6.46 22.05
C TYR A 219 28.59 -5.59 23.31
N ALA A 220 27.38 -5.50 23.87
CA ALA A 220 27.05 -4.90 25.16
C ALA A 220 26.98 -5.97 26.27
#